data_ed3ca75276c19324888b93df19e2a2e0
#
_entry.id   ed3ca75276c19324888b93df19e2a2e0
#
_cell.length_a   1.000
_cell.length_b   1.000
_cell.length_c   1.000
_cell.angle_alpha   90.00
_cell.angle_beta   90.00
_cell.angle_gamma   90.00
#
_symmetry.space_group_name_H-M   'P 1'
#
loop_
_entity.id
_entity.type
_entity.pdbx_description
1 polymer ?
#
loop_
_entity_poly.entity_id
_entity_poly.type
_entity_poly.pdbx_seq_one_letter_code
_entity_poly.pdbx_strand_id
1 'polypeptide(L)'
;MKTQENIVHKISWLVAALGLLAASTAFAQGYPKAWMLTLTADQLAMVCTGAALGGGIYGVMGFAYGVVISLFIHHAFAAPDVVFIIVGGSLIMNLALLPRFWREIRWRGAAPYLLGAAPGLPLGLWLLANLDPQAIRIFVGVLIIAYGLYALRQQSREPLRFTAARGRAIDGLVGFAGGAIGGVSGLGPIVPGVWFGLRGMSKIEQRSLAQPFALVFFGAMAATLLATGKVGPQALEGLVVATPLMLGAAFLGLRGFERLNTSTFQRAVIALAILGAVLLLARQWQA
;
A
#
# COMPACT_ATOMS: atom_id res chain seq x y z
N MET A 1 13.68 8.81 -25.10
CA MET A 1 13.74 7.40 -24.70
C MET A 1 15.02 7.06 -23.91
N LYS A 2 16.22 7.25 -24.44
CA LYS A 2 17.51 6.93 -23.76
C LYS A 2 17.70 7.58 -22.36
N THR A 3 17.18 8.77 -22.15
CA THR A 3 17.29 9.48 -20.85
C THR A 3 16.42 8.84 -19.75
N GLN A 4 15.31 8.22 -20.10
CA GLN A 4 14.42 7.54 -19.15
C GLN A 4 14.98 6.17 -18.73
N GLU A 5 15.59 5.43 -19.64
CA GLU A 5 16.26 4.15 -19.30
C GLU A 5 17.42 4.38 -18.32
N ASN A 6 18.18 5.47 -18.52
CA ASN A 6 19.27 5.84 -17.59
C ASN A 6 18.77 6.25 -16.18
N ILE A 7 17.61 6.86 -16.09
CA ILE A 7 17.00 7.24 -14.79
C ILE A 7 16.47 6.00 -14.07
N VAL A 8 15.79 5.11 -14.78
CA VAL A 8 15.29 3.84 -14.22
C VAL A 8 16.47 2.98 -13.73
N HIS A 9 17.56 2.96 -14.50
CA HIS A 9 18.77 2.22 -14.13
C HIS A 9 19.45 2.83 -12.89
N LYS A 10 19.57 4.16 -12.82
CA LYS A 10 20.13 4.84 -11.64
C LYS A 10 19.28 4.66 -10.38
N ILE A 11 17.97 4.57 -10.51
CA ILE A 11 17.06 4.39 -9.36
C ILE A 11 17.03 2.93 -8.90
N SER A 12 17.12 1.95 -9.81
CA SER A 12 17.30 0.55 -9.41
C SER A 12 18.59 0.37 -8.60
N TRP A 13 19.67 1.08 -8.98
CA TRP A 13 20.91 1.13 -8.18
C TRP A 13 20.73 1.87 -6.85
N LEU A 14 19.94 2.94 -6.81
CA LEU A 14 19.67 3.70 -5.59
C LEU A 14 18.81 2.90 -4.61
N VAL A 15 17.83 2.16 -5.11
CA VAL A 15 17.00 1.24 -4.30
C VAL A 15 17.83 0.05 -3.82
N ALA A 16 18.70 -0.49 -4.66
CA ALA A 16 19.67 -1.51 -4.26
C ALA A 16 20.67 -0.95 -3.22
N ALA A 17 21.14 0.27 -3.40
CA ALA A 17 22.02 0.94 -2.45
C ALA A 17 21.33 1.28 -1.14
N LEU A 18 20.07 1.70 -1.14
CA LEU A 18 19.26 1.90 0.06
C LEU A 18 18.95 0.58 0.78
N GLY A 19 18.73 -0.50 0.03
CA GLY A 19 18.60 -1.86 0.58
C GLY A 19 19.91 -2.33 1.22
N LEU A 20 21.06 -2.05 0.59
CA LEU A 20 22.39 -2.33 1.12
C LEU A 20 22.73 -1.41 2.33
N LEU A 21 22.31 -0.14 2.31
CA LEU A 21 22.45 0.77 3.46
C LEU A 21 21.57 0.36 4.64
N ALA A 22 20.33 -0.04 4.40
CA ALA A 22 19.46 -0.60 5.44
C ALA A 22 20.04 -1.91 6.00
N ALA A 23 20.62 -2.76 5.15
CA ALA A 23 21.37 -3.94 5.58
C ALA A 23 22.62 -3.57 6.38
N SER A 24 23.37 -2.53 5.99
CA SER A 24 24.57 -2.10 6.70
C SER A 24 24.26 -1.43 8.05
N THR A 25 23.16 -0.70 8.18
CA THR A 25 22.71 -0.13 9.46
C THR A 25 22.19 -1.21 10.41
N ALA A 26 21.50 -2.23 9.89
CA ALA A 26 21.14 -3.42 10.66
C ALA A 26 22.40 -4.16 11.16
N PHE A 27 23.45 -4.23 10.33
CA PHE A 27 24.75 -4.83 10.69
C PHE A 27 25.47 -4.04 11.81
N ALA A 28 25.39 -2.70 11.78
CA ALA A 28 25.97 -1.83 12.81
C ALA A 28 25.26 -1.92 14.17
N GLN A 29 24.01 -2.39 14.20
CA GLN A 29 23.22 -2.56 15.43
C GLN A 29 23.41 -3.94 16.11
N GLY A 30 24.41 -4.73 15.71
CA GLY A 30 24.80 -5.95 16.42
C GLY A 30 23.96 -7.19 16.11
N TYR A 31 23.27 -7.24 14.97
CA TYR A 31 22.61 -8.47 14.51
C TYR A 31 23.64 -9.57 14.24
N PRO A 32 23.34 -10.84 14.57
CA PRO A 32 24.29 -11.95 14.47
C PRO A 32 24.85 -12.10 13.07
N LYS A 33 26.15 -12.41 12.98
CA LYS A 33 26.98 -12.49 11.75
C LYS A 33 26.59 -13.57 10.74
N ALA A 34 25.47 -14.24 10.90
CA ALA A 34 25.03 -15.30 10.00
C ALA A 34 23.92 -14.75 9.09
N TRP A 35 24.24 -14.42 7.86
CA TRP A 35 23.29 -14.33 6.73
C TRP A 35 22.74 -15.72 6.37
N MET A 36 22.47 -16.56 7.37
CA MET A 36 21.64 -17.73 7.17
C MET A 36 20.21 -17.21 7.15
N LEU A 37 19.51 -17.46 6.04
CA LEU A 37 18.09 -17.23 5.94
C LEU A 37 17.43 -17.88 7.16
N THR A 38 16.89 -17.08 8.06
CA THR A 38 16.13 -17.56 9.22
C THR A 38 14.72 -17.95 8.82
N LEU A 39 14.34 -17.61 7.59
CA LEU A 39 13.06 -17.99 6.99
C LEU A 39 13.04 -19.49 6.69
N THR A 40 11.98 -20.16 7.09
CA THR A 40 11.71 -21.54 6.67
C THR A 40 11.40 -21.59 5.17
N ALA A 41 11.53 -22.76 4.55
CA ALA A 41 11.21 -22.95 3.13
C ALA A 41 9.77 -22.53 2.80
N ASP A 42 8.83 -22.80 3.70
CA ASP A 42 7.42 -22.39 3.54
C ASP A 42 7.26 -20.87 3.61
N GLN A 43 7.89 -20.21 4.58
CA GLN A 43 7.89 -18.76 4.69
C GLN A 43 8.48 -18.11 3.44
N LEU A 44 9.59 -18.65 2.93
CA LEU A 44 10.22 -18.18 1.70
C LEU A 44 9.29 -18.31 0.49
N ALA A 45 8.66 -19.48 0.32
CA ALA A 45 7.71 -19.72 -0.76
C ALA A 45 6.50 -18.77 -0.69
N MET A 46 5.95 -18.55 0.52
CA MET A 46 4.82 -17.63 0.74
C MET A 46 5.20 -16.17 0.43
N VAL A 47 6.36 -15.72 0.89
CA VAL A 47 6.87 -14.37 0.61
C VAL A 47 7.11 -14.19 -0.88
N CYS A 48 7.79 -15.13 -1.54
CA CYS A 48 8.10 -15.05 -2.97
C CYS A 48 6.83 -15.02 -3.82
N THR A 49 5.88 -15.93 -3.56
CA THR A 49 4.62 -15.99 -4.31
C THR A 49 3.78 -14.73 -4.08
N GLY A 50 3.62 -14.31 -2.82
CA GLY A 50 2.89 -13.11 -2.46
C GLY A 50 3.53 -11.84 -3.03
N ALA A 51 4.86 -11.76 -3.03
CA ALA A 51 5.62 -10.65 -3.61
C ALA A 51 5.46 -10.57 -5.14
N ALA A 52 5.55 -11.68 -5.84
CA ALA A 52 5.38 -11.72 -7.29
C ALA A 52 3.95 -11.32 -7.70
N LEU A 53 2.93 -11.93 -7.12
CA LEU A 53 1.53 -11.63 -7.43
C LEU A 53 1.17 -10.21 -6.98
N GLY A 54 1.53 -9.85 -5.73
CA GLY A 54 1.26 -8.53 -5.18
C GLY A 54 1.96 -7.41 -5.92
N GLY A 55 3.22 -7.63 -6.31
CA GLY A 55 3.99 -6.69 -7.13
C GLY A 55 3.34 -6.46 -8.50
N GLY A 56 2.93 -7.52 -9.18
CA GLY A 56 2.24 -7.44 -10.47
C GLY A 56 0.96 -6.60 -10.37
N ILE A 57 0.12 -6.86 -9.37
CA ILE A 57 -1.10 -6.10 -9.12
C ILE A 57 -0.79 -4.65 -8.70
N TYR A 58 0.25 -4.43 -7.89
CA TYR A 58 0.70 -3.07 -7.55
C TYR A 58 1.12 -2.28 -8.79
N GLY A 59 1.83 -2.91 -9.72
CA GLY A 59 2.20 -2.27 -10.99
C GLY A 59 0.99 -1.75 -11.76
N VAL A 60 -0.10 -2.53 -11.78
CA VAL A 60 -1.38 -2.13 -12.40
C VAL A 60 -2.09 -1.06 -11.58
N MET A 61 -2.28 -1.26 -10.28
CA MET A 61 -3.17 -0.44 -9.43
C MET A 61 -2.47 0.71 -8.73
N GLY A 62 -1.18 0.56 -8.39
CA GLY A 62 -0.39 1.55 -7.66
C GLY A 62 -0.49 1.46 -6.13
N PHE A 63 -1.28 0.54 -5.53
CA PHE A 63 -1.45 0.48 -4.07
C PHE A 63 -1.91 -0.88 -3.49
N ALA A 64 -2.21 -1.87 -4.32
CA ALA A 64 -2.89 -3.10 -3.85
C ALA A 64 -1.94 -4.23 -3.37
N TYR A 65 -0.63 -3.99 -3.29
CA TYR A 65 0.35 -4.96 -2.83
C TYR A 65 -0.03 -5.60 -1.50
N GLY A 66 -0.38 -4.78 -0.52
CA GLY A 66 -0.68 -5.24 0.84
C GLY A 66 -1.85 -6.23 0.91
N VAL A 67 -2.88 -6.03 0.08
CA VAL A 67 -4.02 -6.95 0.02
C VAL A 67 -3.56 -8.32 -0.44
N VAL A 68 -2.76 -8.38 -1.50
CA VAL A 68 -2.38 -9.63 -2.13
C VAL A 68 -1.35 -10.39 -1.32
N ILE A 69 -0.25 -9.73 -0.91
CA ILE A 69 0.79 -10.41 -0.14
C ILE A 69 0.26 -10.90 1.21
N SER A 70 -0.68 -10.16 1.81
CA SER A 70 -1.26 -10.54 3.08
C SER A 70 -2.00 -11.89 3.06
N LEU A 71 -2.47 -12.35 1.89
CA LEU A 71 -3.07 -13.68 1.72
C LEU A 71 -2.08 -14.80 2.05
N PHE A 72 -0.83 -14.57 1.73
CA PHE A 72 0.22 -15.58 1.83
C PHE A 72 0.96 -15.52 3.16
N ILE A 73 1.33 -14.34 3.66
CA ILE A 73 2.28 -14.19 4.77
C ILE A 73 1.67 -14.18 6.17
N HIS A 74 0.35 -14.05 6.30
CA HIS A 74 -0.28 -13.89 7.62
C HIS A 74 -0.19 -15.10 8.54
N HIS A 75 -0.10 -16.30 7.97
CA HIS A 75 0.04 -17.54 8.76
C HIS A 75 1.49 -17.83 9.14
N ALA A 76 2.43 -17.15 8.49
CA ALA A 76 3.84 -17.45 8.60
C ALA A 76 4.62 -16.43 9.44
N PHE A 77 4.05 -15.25 9.70
CA PHE A 77 4.73 -14.15 10.37
C PHE A 77 3.88 -13.54 11.49
N ALA A 78 4.53 -12.99 12.51
CA ALA A 78 3.87 -12.21 13.55
C ALA A 78 3.20 -10.96 12.96
N ALA A 79 2.12 -10.49 13.59
CA ALA A 79 1.33 -9.37 13.07
C ALA A 79 2.15 -8.08 12.78
N PRO A 80 3.10 -7.64 13.63
CA PRO A 80 3.95 -6.48 13.32
C PRO A 80 4.83 -6.70 12.08
N ASP A 81 5.35 -7.91 11.91
CA ASP A 81 6.22 -8.27 10.78
C ASP A 81 5.45 -8.26 9.46
N VAL A 82 4.22 -8.81 9.47
CA VAL A 82 3.31 -8.75 8.32
C VAL A 82 3.07 -7.31 7.88
N VAL A 83 2.70 -6.44 8.83
CA VAL A 83 2.43 -5.03 8.53
C VAL A 83 3.69 -4.35 8.00
N PHE A 84 4.86 -4.66 8.55
CA PHE A 84 6.11 -4.09 8.07
C PHE A 84 6.48 -4.54 6.65
N ILE A 85 6.31 -5.83 6.32
CA ILE A 85 6.53 -6.36 4.96
C ILE A 85 5.58 -5.67 3.95
N ILE A 86 4.30 -5.50 4.32
CA ILE A 86 3.30 -4.82 3.49
C ILE A 86 3.69 -3.36 3.25
N VAL A 87 3.96 -2.63 4.31
CA VAL A 87 4.24 -1.19 4.28
C VAL A 87 5.58 -0.91 3.61
N GLY A 88 6.62 -1.66 3.99
CA GLY A 88 7.95 -1.54 3.42
C GLY A 88 7.98 -1.87 1.93
N GLY A 89 7.35 -2.99 1.54
CA GLY A 89 7.25 -3.38 0.14
C GLY A 89 6.46 -2.36 -0.70
N SER A 90 5.34 -1.85 -0.16
CA SER A 90 4.56 -0.79 -0.81
C SER A 90 5.36 0.50 -0.98
N LEU A 91 6.14 0.89 0.03
CA LEU A 91 7.02 2.07 -0.01
C LEU A 91 8.13 1.91 -1.05
N ILE A 92 8.81 0.76 -1.07
CA ILE A 92 9.87 0.47 -2.03
C ILE A 92 9.33 0.54 -3.47
N MET A 93 8.19 -0.11 -3.75
CA MET A 93 7.58 -0.07 -5.08
C MET A 93 7.10 1.33 -5.45
N ASN A 94 6.57 2.10 -4.48
CA ASN A 94 6.16 3.47 -4.70
C ASN A 94 7.37 4.34 -5.11
N LEU A 95 8.49 4.22 -4.39
CA LEU A 95 9.73 4.91 -4.73
C LEU A 95 10.29 4.47 -6.09
N ALA A 96 10.29 3.17 -6.39
CA ALA A 96 10.81 2.63 -7.64
C ALA A 96 10.00 3.07 -8.87
N LEU A 97 8.67 3.19 -8.74
CA LEU A 97 7.79 3.63 -9.83
C LEU A 97 7.62 5.16 -9.88
N LEU A 98 8.03 5.88 -8.84
CA LEU A 98 7.89 7.34 -8.73
C LEU A 98 8.42 8.09 -9.96
N PRO A 99 9.63 7.79 -10.50
CA PRO A 99 10.16 8.52 -11.65
C PRO A 99 9.33 8.39 -12.92
N ARG A 100 8.64 7.26 -13.08
CA ARG A 100 7.76 7.04 -14.24
C ARG A 100 6.58 8.02 -14.25
N PHE A 101 6.10 8.40 -13.07
CA PHE A 101 4.93 9.26 -12.88
C PHE A 101 5.27 10.63 -12.31
N TRP A 102 6.55 10.96 -12.12
CA TRP A 102 6.99 12.18 -11.45
C TRP A 102 6.34 13.45 -12.03
N ARG A 103 6.26 13.55 -13.36
CA ARG A 103 5.67 14.70 -14.05
C ARG A 103 4.16 14.80 -13.93
N GLU A 104 3.50 13.70 -13.61
CA GLU A 104 2.04 13.60 -13.49
C GLU A 104 1.58 13.83 -12.05
N ILE A 105 2.50 13.80 -11.07
CA ILE A 105 2.19 13.95 -9.64
C ILE A 105 1.62 15.34 -9.37
N ARG A 106 0.44 15.35 -8.76
CA ARG A 106 -0.27 16.57 -8.37
C ARG A 106 -0.22 16.77 -6.86
N TRP A 107 0.91 17.21 -6.31
CA TRP A 107 1.10 17.42 -4.87
C TRP A 107 0.02 18.34 -4.26
N ARG A 108 -0.31 19.46 -4.94
CA ARG A 108 -1.37 20.36 -4.48
C ARG A 108 -2.75 19.69 -4.47
N GLY A 109 -3.02 18.79 -5.41
CA GLY A 109 -4.26 18.00 -5.44
C GLY A 109 -4.30 16.94 -4.34
N ALA A 110 -3.16 16.35 -3.99
CA ALA A 110 -3.04 15.37 -2.91
C ALA A 110 -3.05 16.01 -1.51
N ALA A 111 -2.74 17.31 -1.40
CA ALA A 111 -2.61 17.99 -0.11
C ALA A 111 -3.84 17.85 0.81
N PRO A 112 -5.10 17.99 0.37
CA PRO A 112 -6.26 17.79 1.25
C PRO A 112 -6.30 16.39 1.85
N TYR A 113 -6.01 15.36 1.06
CA TYR A 113 -5.97 13.97 1.51
C TYR A 113 -4.84 13.73 2.52
N LEU A 114 -3.66 14.30 2.28
CA LEU A 114 -2.51 14.21 3.17
C LEU A 114 -2.76 14.92 4.50
N LEU A 115 -3.32 16.12 4.45
CA LEU A 115 -3.69 16.88 5.65
C LEU A 115 -4.74 16.16 6.48
N GLY A 116 -5.70 15.49 5.83
CA GLY A 116 -6.66 14.62 6.51
C GLY A 116 -6.01 13.38 7.10
N ALA A 117 -5.12 12.73 6.37
CA ALA A 117 -4.44 11.51 6.82
C ALA A 117 -3.49 11.76 7.99
N ALA A 118 -2.93 12.96 8.12
CA ALA A 118 -1.99 13.31 9.19
C ALA A 118 -2.57 13.09 10.60
N PRO A 119 -3.79 13.54 10.97
CA PRO A 119 -4.42 13.15 12.23
C PRO A 119 -5.07 11.75 12.18
N GLY A 120 -5.47 11.26 11.00
CA GLY A 120 -6.10 9.95 10.84
C GLY A 120 -5.15 8.79 11.20
N LEU A 121 -3.91 8.83 10.72
CA LEU A 121 -2.93 7.77 10.97
C LEU A 121 -2.62 7.56 12.46
N PRO A 122 -2.27 8.58 13.25
CA PRO A 122 -2.10 8.43 14.70
C PRO A 122 -3.35 7.90 15.40
N LEU A 123 -4.53 8.38 15.00
CA LEU A 123 -5.80 7.88 15.55
C LEU A 123 -5.96 6.38 15.24
N GLY A 124 -5.70 5.94 14.01
CA GLY A 124 -5.78 4.53 13.64
C GLY A 124 -4.80 3.66 14.43
N LEU A 125 -3.58 4.11 14.63
CA LEU A 125 -2.58 3.43 15.47
C LEU A 125 -2.99 3.40 16.95
N TRP A 126 -3.55 4.48 17.46
CA TRP A 126 -4.06 4.55 18.82
C TRP A 126 -5.27 3.61 19.03
N LEU A 127 -6.22 3.59 18.09
CA LEU A 127 -7.35 2.66 18.09
C LEU A 127 -6.85 1.21 18.12
N LEU A 128 -5.87 0.88 17.28
CA LEU A 128 -5.28 -0.47 17.23
C LEU A 128 -4.62 -0.87 18.56
N ALA A 129 -4.06 0.10 19.29
CA ALA A 129 -3.38 -0.15 20.56
C ALA A 129 -4.31 -0.24 21.78
N ASN A 130 -5.49 0.41 21.74
CA ASN A 130 -6.32 0.64 22.94
C ASN A 130 -7.71 -0.01 22.86
N LEU A 131 -8.18 -0.39 21.68
CA LEU A 131 -9.49 -1.04 21.53
C LEU A 131 -9.32 -2.52 21.20
N ASP A 132 -10.40 -3.26 21.37
CA ASP A 132 -10.44 -4.67 20.98
C ASP A 132 -10.11 -4.81 19.47
N PRO A 133 -9.02 -5.49 19.12
CA PRO A 133 -8.60 -5.63 17.73
C PRO A 133 -9.65 -6.32 16.85
N GLN A 134 -10.51 -7.16 17.46
CA GLN A 134 -11.56 -7.87 16.73
C GLN A 134 -12.68 -6.91 16.33
N ALA A 135 -13.19 -6.12 17.27
CA ALA A 135 -14.25 -5.14 17.00
C ALA A 135 -13.84 -4.12 15.94
N ILE A 136 -12.59 -3.63 16.02
CA ILE A 136 -12.06 -2.68 15.04
C ILE A 136 -12.01 -3.30 13.65
N ARG A 137 -11.47 -4.52 13.52
CA ARG A 137 -11.36 -5.21 12.23
C ARG A 137 -12.73 -5.45 11.60
N ILE A 138 -13.74 -5.85 12.40
CA ILE A 138 -15.13 -6.01 11.93
C ILE A 138 -15.65 -4.69 11.40
N PHE A 139 -15.54 -3.63 12.19
CA PHE A 139 -16.04 -2.31 11.81
C PHE A 139 -15.40 -1.80 10.51
N VAL A 140 -14.06 -1.86 10.42
CA VAL A 140 -13.31 -1.44 9.22
C VAL A 140 -13.66 -2.31 8.02
N GLY A 141 -13.73 -3.63 8.18
CA GLY A 141 -14.08 -4.56 7.10
C GLY A 141 -15.47 -4.31 6.54
N VAL A 142 -16.47 -4.18 7.43
CA VAL A 142 -17.85 -3.87 7.03
C VAL A 142 -17.95 -2.51 6.33
N LEU A 143 -17.25 -1.49 6.87
CA LEU A 143 -17.23 -0.16 6.27
C LEU A 143 -16.63 -0.16 4.85
N ILE A 144 -15.51 -0.86 4.63
CA ILE A 144 -14.88 -0.97 3.30
C ILE A 144 -15.78 -1.74 2.34
N ILE A 145 -16.43 -2.83 2.77
CA ILE A 145 -17.37 -3.58 1.92
C ILE A 145 -18.56 -2.70 1.54
N ALA A 146 -19.20 -2.05 2.50
CA ALA A 146 -20.33 -1.16 2.24
C ALA A 146 -19.95 -0.03 1.28
N TYR A 147 -18.80 0.59 1.50
CA TYR A 147 -18.27 1.64 0.64
C TYR A 147 -17.93 1.11 -0.77
N GLY A 148 -17.31 -0.08 -0.87
CA GLY A 148 -17.00 -0.72 -2.15
C GLY A 148 -18.26 -1.09 -2.94
N LEU A 149 -19.29 -1.64 -2.29
CA LEU A 149 -20.58 -1.95 -2.92
C LEU A 149 -21.32 -0.68 -3.39
N TYR A 150 -21.29 0.37 -2.58
CA TYR A 150 -21.81 1.69 -2.99
C TYR A 150 -21.07 2.20 -4.23
N ALA A 151 -19.75 2.11 -4.26
CA ALA A 151 -18.92 2.54 -5.36
C ALA A 151 -19.19 1.75 -6.65
N LEU A 152 -19.42 0.43 -6.56
CA LEU A 152 -19.83 -0.39 -7.73
C LEU A 152 -21.15 0.07 -8.32
N ARG A 153 -22.15 0.36 -7.47
CA ARG A 153 -23.45 0.87 -7.93
C ARG A 153 -23.35 2.27 -8.55
N GLN A 154 -22.43 3.09 -8.02
CA GLN A 154 -22.24 4.46 -8.49
C GLN A 154 -21.48 4.54 -9.82
N GLN A 155 -20.68 3.53 -10.18
CA GLN A 155 -19.96 3.51 -11.48
C GLN A 155 -20.87 3.61 -12.71
N SER A 156 -22.12 3.18 -12.60
CA SER A 156 -23.12 3.29 -13.66
C SER A 156 -23.86 4.63 -13.66
N ARG A 157 -23.52 5.54 -12.75
CA ARG A 157 -24.17 6.84 -12.58
C ARG A 157 -23.20 7.98 -12.92
N GLU A 158 -23.73 9.20 -12.96
CA GLU A 158 -22.88 10.38 -13.16
C GLU A 158 -21.86 10.55 -12.04
N PRO A 159 -20.62 11.00 -12.37
CA PRO A 159 -19.59 11.28 -11.39
C PRO A 159 -20.05 12.30 -10.34
N LEU A 160 -19.65 12.09 -9.10
CA LEU A 160 -19.94 13.02 -8.00
C LEU A 160 -19.23 14.34 -8.25
N ARG A 161 -19.99 15.44 -8.36
CA ARG A 161 -19.49 16.81 -8.57
C ARG A 161 -19.76 17.65 -7.34
N PHE A 162 -18.78 18.45 -6.93
CA PHE A 162 -18.87 19.35 -5.79
C PHE A 162 -18.26 20.70 -6.15
N THR A 163 -18.66 21.76 -5.45
CA THR A 163 -17.95 23.04 -5.48
C THR A 163 -16.52 22.86 -4.99
N ALA A 164 -15.59 23.71 -5.41
CA ALA A 164 -14.17 23.58 -5.10
C ALA A 164 -13.89 23.55 -3.58
N ALA A 165 -14.61 24.36 -2.78
CA ALA A 165 -14.45 24.38 -1.33
C ALA A 165 -14.98 23.10 -0.68
N ARG A 166 -16.22 22.69 -1.02
CA ARG A 166 -16.86 21.48 -0.50
C ARG A 166 -16.09 20.22 -0.91
N GLY A 167 -15.60 20.19 -2.16
CA GLY A 167 -14.79 19.09 -2.66
C GLY A 167 -13.53 18.90 -1.83
N ARG A 168 -12.77 19.96 -1.54
CA ARG A 168 -11.55 19.90 -0.71
C ARG A 168 -11.82 19.44 0.72
N ALA A 169 -12.93 19.88 1.32
CA ALA A 169 -13.31 19.44 2.67
C ALA A 169 -13.60 17.93 2.69
N ILE A 170 -14.36 17.42 1.71
CA ILE A 170 -14.64 15.97 1.59
C ILE A 170 -13.37 15.20 1.31
N ASP A 171 -12.49 15.69 0.42
CA ASP A 171 -11.18 15.09 0.13
C ASP A 171 -10.33 14.97 1.40
N GLY A 172 -10.38 15.96 2.30
CA GLY A 172 -9.75 15.90 3.62
C GLY A 172 -10.36 14.81 4.52
N LEU A 173 -11.69 14.70 4.55
CA LEU A 173 -12.38 13.63 5.31
C LEU A 173 -12.04 12.24 4.78
N VAL A 174 -11.97 12.09 3.45
CA VAL A 174 -11.54 10.84 2.81
C VAL A 174 -10.09 10.51 3.17
N GLY A 175 -9.23 11.52 3.20
CA GLY A 175 -7.84 11.38 3.66
C GLY A 175 -7.77 10.94 5.12
N PHE A 176 -8.57 11.56 6.01
CA PHE A 176 -8.68 11.18 7.42
C PHE A 176 -9.13 9.72 7.59
N ALA A 177 -10.19 9.32 6.90
CA ALA A 177 -10.67 7.94 6.91
C ALA A 177 -9.60 6.97 6.37
N GLY A 178 -8.91 7.34 5.28
CA GLY A 178 -7.79 6.57 4.73
C GLY A 178 -6.63 6.44 5.72
N GLY A 179 -6.29 7.53 6.43
CA GLY A 179 -5.28 7.53 7.49
C GLY A 179 -5.66 6.61 8.66
N ALA A 180 -6.88 6.75 9.18
CA ALA A 180 -7.38 5.97 10.32
C ALA A 180 -7.49 4.47 9.98
N ILE A 181 -8.13 4.14 8.87
CA ILE A 181 -8.26 2.75 8.39
C ILE A 181 -6.88 2.17 8.09
N GLY A 182 -6.01 2.96 7.46
CA GLY A 182 -4.66 2.54 7.16
C GLY A 182 -3.79 2.32 8.38
N GLY A 183 -3.93 3.15 9.42
CA GLY A 183 -3.25 2.97 10.70
C GLY A 183 -3.60 1.65 11.38
N VAL A 184 -4.85 1.19 11.22
CA VAL A 184 -5.32 -0.09 11.75
C VAL A 184 -4.88 -1.28 10.88
N SER A 185 -4.89 -1.14 9.55
CA SER A 185 -4.82 -2.28 8.60
C SER A 185 -3.64 -2.26 7.63
N GLY A 186 -2.91 -1.13 7.52
CA GLY A 186 -1.91 -0.92 6.46
C GLY A 186 -2.52 -0.61 5.07
N LEU A 187 -3.85 -0.57 4.94
CA LEU A 187 -4.55 -0.45 3.65
C LEU A 187 -5.05 0.98 3.34
N GLY A 188 -4.44 2.00 3.95
CA GLY A 188 -4.87 3.40 3.85
C GLY A 188 -5.17 3.92 2.45
N PRO A 189 -4.31 3.71 1.44
CA PRO A 189 -4.53 4.20 0.08
C PRO A 189 -5.76 3.65 -0.66
N ILE A 190 -6.37 2.57 -0.17
CA ILE A 190 -7.59 2.00 -0.77
C ILE A 190 -8.75 2.99 -0.70
N VAL A 191 -8.92 3.69 0.43
CA VAL A 191 -10.05 4.60 0.65
C VAL A 191 -10.05 5.76 -0.35
N PRO A 192 -8.98 6.56 -0.48
CA PRO A 192 -8.94 7.57 -1.52
C PRO A 192 -8.96 6.96 -2.94
N GLY A 193 -8.39 5.77 -3.16
CA GLY A 193 -8.44 5.08 -4.45
C GLY A 193 -9.87 4.84 -4.94
N VAL A 194 -10.75 4.33 -4.09
CA VAL A 194 -12.18 4.16 -4.42
C VAL A 194 -12.87 5.51 -4.61
N TRP A 195 -12.54 6.51 -3.78
CA TRP A 195 -13.08 7.86 -3.89
C TRP A 195 -12.77 8.53 -5.23
N PHE A 196 -11.54 8.38 -5.73
CA PHE A 196 -11.16 8.90 -7.05
C PHE A 196 -12.04 8.34 -8.16
N GLY A 197 -12.40 7.05 -8.07
CA GLY A 197 -13.35 6.41 -8.99
C GLY A 197 -14.73 7.05 -8.94
N LEU A 198 -15.27 7.30 -7.73
CA LEU A 198 -16.57 7.96 -7.53
C LEU A 198 -16.60 9.39 -8.09
N ARG A 199 -15.46 10.07 -8.08
CA ARG A 199 -15.27 11.40 -8.69
C ARG A 199 -15.13 11.35 -10.22
N GLY A 200 -15.17 10.16 -10.82
CA GLY A 200 -15.03 9.96 -12.27
C GLY A 200 -13.65 10.33 -12.82
N MET A 201 -12.62 10.31 -11.97
CA MET A 201 -11.25 10.61 -12.39
C MET A 201 -10.71 9.53 -13.33
N SER A 202 -9.98 9.93 -14.37
CA SER A 202 -9.26 9.01 -15.24
C SER A 202 -8.21 8.21 -14.46
N LYS A 203 -7.79 7.05 -14.97
CA LYS A 203 -6.77 6.21 -14.31
C LYS A 203 -5.44 6.96 -14.06
N ILE A 204 -5.08 7.89 -14.92
CA ILE A 204 -3.87 8.72 -14.79
C ILE A 204 -4.06 9.75 -13.66
N GLU A 205 -5.21 10.41 -13.62
CA GLU A 205 -5.53 11.37 -12.54
C GLU A 205 -5.59 10.66 -11.17
N GLN A 206 -6.23 9.48 -11.10
CA GLN A 206 -6.23 8.68 -9.87
C GLN A 206 -4.82 8.37 -9.41
N ARG A 207 -3.95 7.93 -10.32
CA ARG A 207 -2.56 7.60 -9.99
C ARG A 207 -1.76 8.84 -9.59
N SER A 208 -1.99 9.99 -10.22
CA SER A 208 -1.31 11.25 -9.89
C SER A 208 -1.59 11.76 -8.47
N LEU A 209 -2.70 11.37 -7.86
CA LEU A 209 -3.07 11.69 -6.48
C LEU A 209 -2.75 10.55 -5.51
N ALA A 210 -2.97 9.30 -5.93
CA ALA A 210 -2.71 8.13 -5.09
C ALA A 210 -1.22 7.95 -4.79
N GLN A 211 -0.34 8.22 -5.76
CA GLN A 211 1.10 8.03 -5.61
C GLN A 211 1.70 8.89 -4.48
N PRO A 212 1.51 10.24 -4.45
CA PRO A 212 2.03 11.08 -3.37
C PRO A 212 1.36 10.76 -2.02
N PHE A 213 0.07 10.43 -2.01
CA PHE A 213 -0.61 9.98 -0.80
C PHE A 213 0.02 8.70 -0.24
N ALA A 214 0.19 7.68 -1.07
CA ALA A 214 0.77 6.40 -0.67
C ALA A 214 2.24 6.56 -0.21
N LEU A 215 3.02 7.39 -0.90
CA LEU A 215 4.42 7.67 -0.53
C LEU A 215 4.53 8.24 0.89
N VAL A 216 3.76 9.28 1.19
CA VAL A 216 3.78 9.92 2.52
C VAL A 216 3.19 8.99 3.58
N PHE A 217 2.07 8.34 3.28
CA PHE A 217 1.41 7.41 4.20
C PHE A 217 2.31 6.22 4.56
N PHE A 218 2.84 5.51 3.57
CA PHE A 218 3.71 4.35 3.84
C PHE A 218 5.05 4.76 4.45
N GLY A 219 5.58 5.92 4.07
CA GLY A 219 6.79 6.48 4.68
C GLY A 219 6.60 6.77 6.17
N ALA A 220 5.52 7.48 6.54
CA ALA A 220 5.18 7.77 7.93
C ALA A 220 4.93 6.49 8.73
N MET A 221 4.21 5.52 8.16
CA MET A 221 3.91 4.27 8.82
C MET A 221 5.15 3.39 9.02
N ALA A 222 6.03 3.29 8.00
CA ALA A 222 7.30 2.57 8.12
C ALA A 222 8.19 3.19 9.20
N ALA A 223 8.31 4.52 9.23
CA ALA A 223 9.06 5.23 10.26
C ALA A 223 8.51 4.96 11.68
N THR A 224 7.18 4.96 11.83
CA THR A 224 6.53 4.64 13.11
C THR A 224 6.81 3.21 13.55
N LEU A 225 6.67 2.23 12.64
CA LEU A 225 6.92 0.82 12.94
C LEU A 225 8.37 0.59 13.36
N LEU A 226 9.33 1.18 12.65
CA LEU A 226 10.75 1.09 13.02
C LEU A 226 11.04 1.74 14.39
N ALA A 227 10.42 2.90 14.67
CA ALA A 227 10.58 3.60 15.94
C ALA A 227 10.04 2.80 17.14
N THR A 228 9.05 1.90 16.93
CA THR A 228 8.51 1.05 18.01
C THR A 228 9.45 -0.09 18.42
N GLY A 229 10.45 -0.43 17.61
CA GLY A 229 11.37 -1.56 17.84
C GLY A 229 10.70 -2.94 17.84
N LYS A 230 9.45 -3.05 17.36
CA LYS A 230 8.67 -4.30 17.38
C LYS A 230 8.81 -5.11 16.08
N VAL A 231 9.62 -4.66 15.13
CA VAL A 231 9.87 -5.33 13.85
C VAL A 231 10.94 -6.38 14.05
N GLY A 232 10.60 -7.63 13.80
CA GLY A 232 11.53 -8.75 13.91
C GLY A 232 12.52 -8.85 12.74
N PRO A 233 13.68 -9.54 12.93
CA PRO A 233 14.66 -9.73 11.86
C PRO A 233 14.08 -10.47 10.65
N GLN A 234 13.15 -11.40 10.88
CA GLN A 234 12.47 -12.14 9.81
C GLN A 234 11.66 -11.25 8.87
N ALA A 235 11.10 -10.13 9.37
CA ALA A 235 10.39 -9.17 8.53
C ALA A 235 11.33 -8.44 7.57
N LEU A 236 12.54 -8.09 8.04
CA LEU A 236 13.58 -7.47 7.21
C LEU A 236 14.07 -8.45 6.14
N GLU A 237 14.36 -9.69 6.51
CA GLU A 237 14.72 -10.75 5.57
C GLU A 237 13.64 -10.99 4.52
N GLY A 238 12.38 -11.12 4.96
CA GLY A 238 11.23 -11.28 4.08
C GLY A 238 11.10 -10.13 3.08
N LEU A 239 11.31 -8.88 3.55
CA LEU A 239 11.28 -7.71 2.69
C LEU A 239 12.44 -7.69 1.67
N VAL A 240 13.65 -8.05 2.10
CA VAL A 240 14.83 -8.13 1.21
C VAL A 240 14.62 -9.18 0.12
N VAL A 241 14.16 -10.37 0.49
CA VAL A 241 13.86 -11.46 -0.46
C VAL A 241 12.71 -11.10 -1.40
N ALA A 242 11.65 -10.45 -0.89
CA ALA A 242 10.50 -10.01 -1.69
C ALA A 242 10.87 -8.95 -2.72
N THR A 243 11.85 -8.08 -2.40
CA THR A 243 12.14 -6.86 -3.19
C THR A 243 12.42 -7.13 -4.67
N PRO A 244 13.33 -8.01 -5.10
CA PRO A 244 13.59 -8.22 -6.52
C PRO A 244 12.37 -8.78 -7.26
N LEU A 245 11.64 -9.70 -6.65
CA LEU A 245 10.45 -10.33 -7.24
C LEU A 245 9.31 -9.32 -7.39
N MET A 246 8.99 -8.57 -6.32
CA MET A 246 7.91 -7.59 -6.38
C MET A 246 8.21 -6.45 -7.34
N LEU A 247 9.46 -6.00 -7.44
CA LEU A 247 9.84 -4.96 -8.40
C LEU A 247 9.76 -5.46 -9.84
N GLY A 248 10.31 -6.64 -10.14
CA GLY A 248 10.20 -7.27 -11.46
C GLY A 248 8.75 -7.43 -11.88
N ALA A 249 7.91 -7.98 -11.00
CA ALA A 249 6.49 -8.14 -11.24
C ALA A 249 5.74 -6.80 -11.37
N ALA A 250 6.10 -5.78 -10.58
CA ALA A 250 5.49 -4.45 -10.66
C ALA A 250 5.78 -3.76 -12.00
N PHE A 251 7.00 -3.89 -12.53
CA PHE A 251 7.33 -3.38 -13.87
C PHE A 251 6.58 -4.13 -14.99
N LEU A 252 6.34 -5.43 -14.84
CA LEU A 252 5.49 -6.19 -15.77
C LEU A 252 4.02 -5.75 -15.65
N GLY A 253 3.52 -5.59 -14.43
CA GLY A 253 2.17 -5.09 -14.16
C GLY A 253 1.91 -3.69 -14.71
N LEU A 254 2.93 -2.83 -14.72
CA LEU A 254 2.84 -1.49 -15.30
C LEU A 254 2.50 -1.52 -16.80
N ARG A 255 3.01 -2.51 -17.55
CA ARG A 255 2.61 -2.72 -18.95
C ARG A 255 1.12 -3.06 -19.07
N GLY A 256 0.58 -3.81 -18.10
CA GLY A 256 -0.85 -4.08 -18.00
C GLY A 256 -1.67 -2.80 -17.74
N PHE A 257 -1.20 -1.92 -16.87
CA PHE A 257 -1.83 -0.61 -16.62
C PHE A 257 -1.99 0.22 -17.90
N GLU A 258 -0.98 0.25 -18.74
CA GLU A 258 -1.00 1.00 -20.00
C GLU A 258 -2.09 0.49 -20.95
N ARG A 259 -2.43 -0.80 -20.91
CA ARG A 259 -3.44 -1.46 -21.76
C ARG A 259 -4.88 -1.38 -21.21
N LEU A 260 -5.05 -1.16 -19.91
CA LEU A 260 -6.37 -1.11 -19.28
C LEU A 260 -7.10 0.20 -19.60
N ASN A 261 -8.41 0.12 -19.82
CA ASN A 261 -9.26 1.30 -19.84
C ASN A 261 -9.63 1.75 -18.41
N THR A 262 -10.09 3.00 -18.27
CA THR A 262 -10.41 3.59 -16.95
C THR A 262 -11.51 2.81 -16.21
N SER A 263 -12.55 2.32 -16.92
CA SER A 263 -13.65 1.57 -16.28
C SER A 263 -13.17 0.23 -15.70
N THR A 264 -12.38 -0.53 -16.46
CA THR A 264 -11.80 -1.80 -15.98
C THR A 264 -10.86 -1.55 -14.80
N PHE A 265 -10.04 -0.51 -14.86
CA PHE A 265 -9.16 -0.11 -13.77
C PHE A 265 -9.97 0.19 -12.48
N GLN A 266 -11.02 1.01 -12.57
CA GLN A 266 -11.87 1.34 -11.43
C GLN A 266 -12.56 0.11 -10.82
N ARG A 267 -13.12 -0.79 -11.66
CA ARG A 267 -13.71 -2.05 -11.19
C ARG A 267 -12.71 -2.90 -10.44
N ALA A 268 -11.49 -3.01 -10.96
CA ALA A 268 -10.43 -3.76 -10.32
C ALA A 268 -10.01 -3.14 -8.97
N VAL A 269 -9.93 -1.81 -8.86
CA VAL A 269 -9.68 -1.09 -7.58
C VAL A 269 -10.74 -1.44 -6.54
N ILE A 270 -12.02 -1.38 -6.92
CA ILE A 270 -13.13 -1.68 -6.00
C ILE A 270 -13.16 -3.16 -5.62
N ALA A 271 -12.95 -4.06 -6.60
CA ALA A 271 -12.89 -5.51 -6.33
C ALA A 271 -11.79 -5.86 -5.34
N LEU A 272 -10.60 -5.24 -5.47
CA LEU A 272 -9.49 -5.42 -4.54
C LEU A 272 -9.79 -4.82 -3.15
N ALA A 273 -10.49 -3.69 -3.09
CA ALA A 273 -10.92 -3.12 -1.81
C ALA A 273 -11.87 -4.08 -1.07
N ILE A 274 -12.87 -4.61 -1.77
CA ILE A 274 -13.82 -5.60 -1.21
C ILE A 274 -13.08 -6.87 -0.80
N LEU A 275 -12.19 -7.40 -1.65
CA LEU A 275 -11.40 -8.58 -1.33
C LEU A 275 -10.57 -8.35 -0.05
N GLY A 276 -9.87 -7.21 0.05
CA GLY A 276 -9.10 -6.85 1.25
C GLY A 276 -9.96 -6.81 2.51
N ALA A 277 -11.17 -6.28 2.41
CA ALA A 277 -12.10 -6.21 3.53
C ALA A 277 -12.67 -7.60 3.91
N VAL A 278 -13.02 -8.43 2.93
CA VAL A 278 -13.47 -9.82 3.17
C VAL A 278 -12.36 -10.61 3.87
N LEU A 279 -11.12 -10.47 3.43
CA LEU A 279 -9.97 -11.12 4.06
C LEU A 279 -9.73 -10.63 5.50
N LEU A 280 -9.90 -9.32 5.73
CA LEU A 280 -9.82 -8.74 7.07
C LEU A 280 -10.87 -9.37 8.01
N LEU A 281 -12.08 -9.65 7.52
CA LEU A 281 -13.16 -10.27 8.27
C LEU A 281 -12.99 -11.80 8.42
N ALA A 282 -12.61 -12.50 7.37
CA ALA A 282 -12.48 -13.97 7.36
C ALA A 282 -11.48 -14.48 8.41
N ARG A 283 -10.47 -13.69 8.75
CA ARG A 283 -9.46 -14.02 9.76
C ARG A 283 -9.98 -14.16 11.17
N GLN A 284 -11.13 -13.58 11.45
CA GLN A 284 -11.71 -13.61 12.80
C GLN A 284 -12.37 -14.94 13.15
N TRP A 285 -12.67 -15.76 12.14
CA TRP A 285 -13.27 -17.07 12.33
C TRP A 285 -12.23 -18.18 12.56
N GLN A 286 -10.95 -17.84 12.50
CA GLN A 286 -9.82 -18.77 12.66
C GLN A 286 -8.99 -18.50 13.94
N ALA A 287 -9.31 -17.45 14.68
CA ALA A 287 -8.74 -17.10 15.98
C ALA A 287 -9.72 -17.38 17.11
#